data_284eaebf702fb04be9b0ab56cbdc78c9
#
_entry.id   284eaebf702fb04be9b0ab56cbdc78c9
#
_cell.length_a   1.000
_cell.length_b   1.000
_cell.length_c   1.000
_cell.angle_alpha   90.00
_cell.angle_beta   90.00
_cell.angle_gamma   90.00
#
_symmetry.space_group_name_H-M   'P 1'
#
loop_
_entity.id
_entity.type
_entity.pdbx_description
1 polymer ?
#
loop_
_entity_poly.entity_id
_entity_poly.type
_entity_poly.pdbx_seq_one_letter_code
_entity_poly.pdbx_strand_id
1 'polypeptide(L)'
;MKVGFIGLGRMGSAMAANLLRAGHELAVWNRSPDKADPLVQRGARHATSPRDAAEADVVMTMLADDSAVEAAVYGEGGILGGSALHVSHSTISVALADRLAADHQERSGFVSAPVFGRPVAAETAKLFVVAAGLAGHIDLCEPLFMAMGQRVFRVGTRPSAANLVKLSGNFMIMSAVEAMAEAMTLAEKGGVGRATLLEVLTGTLFGAPVYQTYGDILVEDRFRPAGFAAPLGLKDMNLVDAAATASRVPMPVLGVVRDHLRAVIAQEGEDIDWAGVGLAIRRGAGTG
;
A
#
# COMPACT_ATOMS: atom_id res chain seq x y z
N MET A 1 -22.90 -1.99 -10.02
CA MET A 1 -22.81 -0.80 -9.15
C MET A 1 -22.09 0.29 -9.91
N LYS A 2 -22.43 1.55 -9.63
CA LYS A 2 -21.65 2.70 -10.07
C LYS A 2 -20.51 2.95 -9.10
N VAL A 3 -19.28 2.99 -9.58
CA VAL A 3 -18.10 3.14 -8.76
C VAL A 3 -17.25 4.30 -9.28
N GLY A 4 -16.93 5.26 -8.41
CA GLY A 4 -15.88 6.23 -8.67
C GLY A 4 -14.52 5.68 -8.24
N PHE A 5 -13.47 5.89 -9.03
CA PHE A 5 -12.12 5.48 -8.65
C PHE A 5 -11.12 6.63 -8.82
N ILE A 6 -10.48 7.02 -7.74
CA ILE A 6 -9.58 8.16 -7.66
C ILE A 6 -8.17 7.69 -7.34
N GLY A 7 -7.23 8.04 -8.21
CA GLY A 7 -5.83 7.65 -8.10
C GLY A 7 -5.49 6.43 -8.97
N LEU A 8 -4.92 6.72 -10.14
CA LEU A 8 -4.59 5.75 -11.19
C LEU A 8 -3.07 5.51 -11.29
N GLY A 9 -2.43 5.34 -10.13
CA GLY A 9 -1.06 4.82 -10.05
C GLY A 9 -1.01 3.32 -10.38
N ARG A 10 0.15 2.69 -10.23
CA ARG A 10 0.35 1.26 -10.56
C ARG A 10 -0.69 0.34 -9.90
N MET A 11 -0.99 0.57 -8.62
CA MET A 11 -2.01 -0.21 -7.91
C MET A 11 -3.43 0.16 -8.35
N GLY A 12 -3.76 1.47 -8.32
CA GLY A 12 -5.11 1.93 -8.59
C GLY A 12 -5.59 1.62 -10.01
N SER A 13 -4.73 1.75 -11.03
CA SER A 13 -5.09 1.38 -12.41
C SER A 13 -5.44 -0.10 -12.54
N ALA A 14 -4.67 -0.99 -11.88
CA ALA A 14 -4.93 -2.42 -11.88
C ALA A 14 -6.23 -2.76 -11.14
N MET A 15 -6.47 -2.14 -9.98
CA MET A 15 -7.69 -2.32 -9.19
C MET A 15 -8.93 -1.85 -9.97
N ALA A 16 -8.87 -0.65 -10.57
CA ALA A 16 -9.93 -0.10 -11.41
C ALA A 16 -10.22 -0.99 -12.64
N ALA A 17 -9.17 -1.52 -13.27
CA ALA A 17 -9.31 -2.45 -14.39
C ALA A 17 -10.03 -3.75 -14.01
N ASN A 18 -9.83 -4.25 -12.79
CA ASN A 18 -10.53 -5.43 -12.29
C ASN A 18 -12.01 -5.16 -12.03
N LEU A 19 -12.36 -3.97 -11.51
CA LEU A 19 -13.75 -3.55 -11.32
C LEU A 19 -14.49 -3.47 -12.67
N LEU A 20 -13.87 -2.90 -13.71
CA LEU A 20 -14.43 -2.92 -15.08
C LEU A 20 -14.65 -4.34 -15.60
N ARG A 21 -13.66 -5.23 -15.39
CA ARG A 21 -13.75 -6.64 -15.82
C ARG A 21 -14.87 -7.38 -15.10
N ALA A 22 -15.16 -7.01 -13.86
CA ALA A 22 -16.27 -7.55 -13.07
C ALA A 22 -17.65 -6.96 -13.47
N GLY A 23 -17.71 -6.05 -14.45
CA GLY A 23 -18.96 -5.50 -14.98
C GLY A 23 -19.51 -4.30 -14.20
N HIS A 24 -18.70 -3.62 -13.39
CA HIS A 24 -19.11 -2.39 -12.71
C HIS A 24 -19.01 -1.17 -13.65
N GLU A 25 -19.96 -0.23 -13.52
CA GLU A 25 -19.90 1.08 -14.18
C GLU A 25 -18.85 1.93 -13.45
N LEU A 26 -17.80 2.34 -14.16
CA LEU A 26 -16.66 3.01 -13.53
C LEU A 26 -16.50 4.45 -14.04
N ALA A 27 -16.40 5.40 -13.10
CA ALA A 27 -15.91 6.75 -13.34
C ALA A 27 -14.52 6.89 -12.72
N VAL A 28 -13.53 7.31 -13.50
CA VAL A 28 -12.13 7.36 -13.07
C VAL A 28 -11.58 8.78 -13.09
N TRP A 29 -10.80 9.12 -12.06
CA TRP A 29 -10.11 10.40 -11.98
C TRP A 29 -8.67 10.23 -11.48
N ASN A 30 -7.78 11.01 -12.06
CA ASN A 30 -6.40 11.14 -11.60
C ASN A 30 -5.91 12.57 -11.85
N ARG A 31 -5.01 13.07 -10.99
CA ARG A 31 -4.41 14.41 -11.13
C ARG A 31 -3.71 14.61 -12.49
N SER A 32 -3.09 13.57 -13.03
CA SER A 32 -2.57 13.53 -14.41
C SER A 32 -3.61 12.82 -15.27
N PRO A 33 -4.34 13.54 -16.15
CA PRO A 33 -5.51 13.01 -16.88
C PRO A 33 -5.18 11.82 -17.79
N ASP A 34 -4.01 11.84 -18.44
CA ASP A 34 -3.48 10.79 -19.31
C ASP A 34 -3.48 9.39 -18.68
N LYS A 35 -3.41 9.32 -17.35
CA LYS A 35 -3.49 8.05 -16.61
C LYS A 35 -4.86 7.37 -16.71
N ALA A 36 -5.91 8.10 -17.07
CA ALA A 36 -7.25 7.55 -17.24
C ALA A 36 -7.44 6.88 -18.62
N ASP A 37 -6.68 7.28 -19.65
CA ASP A 37 -6.89 6.86 -21.03
C ASP A 37 -6.99 5.34 -21.22
N PRO A 38 -6.12 4.50 -20.65
CA PRO A 38 -6.23 3.05 -20.82
C PRO A 38 -7.52 2.45 -20.25
N LEU A 39 -8.10 3.06 -19.20
CA LEU A 39 -9.36 2.63 -18.62
C LEU A 39 -10.56 3.15 -19.40
N VAL A 40 -10.48 4.37 -19.89
CA VAL A 40 -11.50 4.97 -20.77
C VAL A 40 -11.65 4.18 -22.06
N GLN A 41 -10.55 3.76 -22.69
CA GLN A 41 -10.56 2.87 -23.85
C GLN A 41 -11.24 1.52 -23.57
N ARG A 42 -11.33 1.13 -22.31
CA ARG A 42 -11.98 -0.10 -21.84
C ARG A 42 -13.40 0.12 -21.33
N GLY A 43 -13.94 1.33 -21.47
CA GLY A 43 -15.33 1.66 -21.14
C GLY A 43 -15.55 2.41 -19.82
N ALA A 44 -14.48 2.85 -19.11
CA ALA A 44 -14.64 3.76 -17.99
C ALA A 44 -15.01 5.17 -18.47
N ARG A 45 -15.79 5.91 -17.68
CA ARG A 45 -16.01 7.35 -17.86
C ARG A 45 -14.82 8.13 -17.29
N HIS A 46 -14.29 9.08 -18.03
CA HIS A 46 -13.33 10.03 -17.49
C HIS A 46 -14.06 11.10 -16.68
N ALA A 47 -13.75 11.21 -15.40
CA ALA A 47 -14.29 12.23 -14.52
C ALA A 47 -13.40 13.49 -14.56
N THR A 48 -14.04 14.67 -14.48
CA THR A 48 -13.36 15.98 -14.55
C THR A 48 -12.81 16.45 -13.20
N SER A 49 -13.31 15.88 -12.10
CA SER A 49 -12.89 16.17 -10.73
C SER A 49 -13.10 14.95 -9.83
N PRO A 50 -12.54 14.94 -8.61
CA PRO A 50 -12.87 13.92 -7.60
C PRO A 50 -14.38 13.88 -7.29
N ARG A 51 -15.04 15.02 -7.22
CA ARG A 51 -16.48 15.15 -7.00
C ARG A 51 -17.30 14.50 -8.12
N ASP A 52 -16.92 14.76 -9.37
CA ASP A 52 -17.57 14.14 -10.53
C ASP A 52 -17.38 12.61 -10.52
N ALA A 53 -16.22 12.11 -10.14
CA ALA A 53 -16.02 10.68 -9.94
C ALA A 53 -16.90 10.10 -8.81
N ALA A 54 -17.18 10.90 -7.78
CA ALA A 54 -18.01 10.51 -6.64
C ALA A 54 -19.53 10.60 -6.88
N GLU A 55 -20.00 10.93 -8.09
CA GLU A 55 -21.40 10.77 -8.51
C GLU A 55 -21.72 9.28 -8.76
N ALA A 56 -21.56 8.46 -7.71
CA ALA A 56 -21.59 7.00 -7.75
C ALA A 56 -22.19 6.44 -6.43
N ASP A 57 -22.40 5.12 -6.37
CA ASP A 57 -22.80 4.43 -5.14
C ASP A 57 -21.63 4.39 -4.14
N VAL A 58 -20.43 4.12 -4.65
CA VAL A 58 -19.18 4.02 -3.88
C VAL A 58 -18.08 4.81 -4.59
N VAL A 59 -17.28 5.57 -3.84
CA VAL A 59 -16.06 6.18 -4.35
C VAL A 59 -14.83 5.58 -3.66
N MET A 60 -13.89 5.09 -4.45
CA MET A 60 -12.66 4.46 -3.99
C MET A 60 -11.46 5.38 -4.21
N THR A 61 -10.58 5.47 -3.22
CA THR A 61 -9.32 6.21 -3.33
C THR A 61 -8.12 5.28 -3.17
N MET A 62 -7.13 5.38 -4.08
CA MET A 62 -5.83 4.70 -3.98
C MET A 62 -4.72 5.69 -4.31
N LEU A 63 -4.31 6.44 -3.30
CA LEU A 63 -3.42 7.59 -3.37
C LEU A 63 -2.14 7.34 -2.55
N ALA A 64 -1.10 8.13 -2.82
CA ALA A 64 0.24 7.87 -2.32
C ALA A 64 0.41 8.13 -0.81
N ASP A 65 -0.24 9.17 -0.29
CA ASP A 65 -0.02 9.70 1.05
C ASP A 65 -1.25 10.48 1.58
N ASP A 66 -1.13 10.95 2.83
CA ASP A 66 -2.15 11.74 3.51
C ASP A 66 -2.51 13.01 2.73
N SER A 67 -1.52 13.73 2.23
CA SER A 67 -1.70 14.98 1.49
C SER A 67 -2.53 14.78 0.21
N ALA A 68 -2.24 13.71 -0.54
CA ALA A 68 -2.98 13.37 -1.74
C ALA A 68 -4.44 12.98 -1.43
N VAL A 69 -4.66 12.26 -0.32
CA VAL A 69 -6.02 11.91 0.13
C VAL A 69 -6.76 13.17 0.60
N GLU A 70 -6.12 14.03 1.39
CA GLU A 70 -6.72 15.30 1.83
C GLU A 70 -7.11 16.19 0.64
N ALA A 71 -6.24 16.32 -0.35
CA ALA A 71 -6.54 17.10 -1.55
C ALA A 71 -7.75 16.53 -2.33
N ALA A 72 -7.87 15.21 -2.45
CA ALA A 72 -9.00 14.57 -3.13
C ALA A 72 -10.30 14.64 -2.32
N VAL A 73 -10.22 14.67 -1.00
CA VAL A 73 -11.40 14.67 -0.11
C VAL A 73 -11.86 16.10 0.19
N TYR A 74 -10.95 16.97 0.63
CA TYR A 74 -11.26 18.29 1.17
C TYR A 74 -10.96 19.45 0.20
N GLY A 75 -10.22 19.18 -0.88
CA GLY A 75 -9.85 20.20 -1.87
C GLY A 75 -11.03 20.71 -2.67
N GLU A 76 -10.80 21.73 -3.49
CA GLU A 76 -11.79 22.22 -4.44
C GLU A 76 -12.25 21.08 -5.38
N GLY A 77 -13.55 20.87 -5.50
CA GLY A 77 -14.09 19.72 -6.22
C GLY A 77 -13.79 18.37 -5.56
N GLY A 78 -13.50 18.37 -4.26
CA GLY A 78 -13.27 17.15 -3.47
C GLY A 78 -14.54 16.37 -3.17
N ILE A 79 -14.40 15.13 -2.73
CA ILE A 79 -15.52 14.19 -2.55
C ILE A 79 -16.35 14.45 -1.29
N LEU A 80 -15.82 15.15 -0.29
CA LEU A 80 -16.53 15.43 0.95
C LEU A 80 -17.84 16.20 0.68
N GLY A 81 -18.92 15.74 1.27
CA GLY A 81 -20.26 16.32 1.10
C GLY A 81 -21.05 15.69 -0.05
N GLY A 82 -20.49 14.74 -0.79
CA GLY A 82 -21.21 13.84 -1.70
C GLY A 82 -21.98 12.75 -0.94
N SER A 83 -22.79 11.96 -1.66
CA SER A 83 -23.58 10.85 -1.10
C SER A 83 -22.92 9.48 -1.26
N ALA A 84 -21.84 9.37 -2.05
CA ALA A 84 -21.15 8.10 -2.25
C ALA A 84 -20.44 7.62 -0.99
N LEU A 85 -20.57 6.33 -0.66
CA LEU A 85 -19.75 5.72 0.38
C LEU A 85 -18.26 5.81 0.01
N HIS A 86 -17.46 6.47 0.85
CA HIS A 86 -16.03 6.58 0.60
C HIS A 86 -15.27 5.36 1.12
N VAL A 87 -14.51 4.70 0.25
CA VAL A 87 -13.61 3.59 0.57
C VAL A 87 -12.18 4.01 0.28
N SER A 88 -11.32 4.04 1.30
CA SER A 88 -9.90 4.34 1.12
C SER A 88 -9.05 3.07 1.12
N HIS A 89 -8.37 2.81 0.02
CA HIS A 89 -7.34 1.76 -0.10
C HIS A 89 -5.93 2.30 0.16
N SER A 90 -5.79 3.59 0.38
CA SER A 90 -4.52 4.27 0.60
C SER A 90 -3.89 3.89 1.94
N THR A 91 -2.57 3.77 1.99
CA THR A 91 -1.83 3.65 3.24
C THR A 91 -1.62 5.05 3.82
N ILE A 92 -2.48 5.45 4.74
CA ILE A 92 -2.54 6.76 5.39
C ILE A 92 -2.34 6.65 6.91
N SER A 93 -2.16 7.79 7.56
CA SER A 93 -2.05 7.85 9.02
C SER A 93 -3.33 7.40 9.72
N VAL A 94 -3.17 6.87 10.93
CA VAL A 94 -4.29 6.57 11.83
C VAL A 94 -5.12 7.83 12.09
N ALA A 95 -4.45 8.97 12.30
CA ALA A 95 -5.11 10.26 12.55
C ALA A 95 -5.98 10.72 11.37
N LEU A 96 -5.47 10.62 10.13
CA LEU A 96 -6.27 10.98 8.96
C LEU A 96 -7.45 10.02 8.77
N ALA A 97 -7.26 8.72 8.99
CA ALA A 97 -8.35 7.75 8.90
C ALA A 97 -9.46 8.01 9.93
N ASP A 98 -9.10 8.39 11.17
CA ASP A 98 -10.08 8.78 12.19
C ASP A 98 -10.82 10.09 11.81
N ARG A 99 -10.11 11.09 11.26
CA ARG A 99 -10.70 12.32 10.76
C ARG A 99 -11.66 12.05 9.59
N LEU A 100 -11.26 11.27 8.61
CA LEU A 100 -12.14 10.89 7.48
C LEU A 100 -13.40 10.17 7.97
N ALA A 101 -13.26 9.27 8.95
CA ALA A 101 -14.40 8.58 9.54
C ALA A 101 -15.40 9.57 10.19
N ALA A 102 -14.90 10.54 10.96
CA ALA A 102 -15.73 11.55 11.60
C ALA A 102 -16.44 12.45 10.58
N ASP A 103 -15.69 12.95 9.58
CA ASP A 103 -16.22 13.91 8.60
C ASP A 103 -17.24 13.29 7.62
N HIS A 104 -17.20 11.98 7.40
CA HIS A 104 -18.15 11.26 6.55
C HIS A 104 -19.34 10.65 7.32
N GLN A 105 -19.27 10.59 8.66
CA GLN A 105 -20.23 9.83 9.48
C GLN A 105 -21.69 10.25 9.26
N GLU A 106 -21.94 11.56 9.15
CA GLU A 106 -23.30 12.12 9.04
C GLU A 106 -23.86 12.14 7.60
N ARG A 107 -23.08 11.71 6.59
CA ARG A 107 -23.41 11.91 5.18
C ARG A 107 -23.43 10.62 4.36
N SER A 108 -22.26 10.04 4.13
CA SER A 108 -22.06 8.96 3.17
C SER A 108 -21.41 7.72 3.76
N GLY A 109 -20.80 7.86 4.93
CA GLY A 109 -20.02 6.80 5.56
C GLY A 109 -18.59 6.67 5.00
N PHE A 110 -17.73 5.97 5.76
CA PHE A 110 -16.34 5.73 5.42
C PHE A 110 -15.92 4.30 5.76
N VAL A 111 -15.19 3.68 4.87
CA VAL A 111 -14.51 2.39 5.08
C VAL A 111 -13.04 2.56 4.77
N SER A 112 -12.17 2.21 5.70
CA SER A 112 -10.76 2.04 5.41
C SER A 112 -10.50 0.60 4.97
N ALA A 113 -9.90 0.43 3.79
CA ALA A 113 -9.70 -0.88 3.17
C ALA A 113 -8.32 -1.01 2.50
N PRO A 114 -7.20 -0.70 3.22
CA PRO A 114 -5.87 -0.89 2.66
C PRO A 114 -5.62 -2.34 2.26
N VAL A 115 -4.66 -2.54 1.36
CA VAL A 115 -4.42 -3.84 0.74
C VAL A 115 -3.01 -4.34 0.99
N PHE A 116 -2.84 -5.66 1.12
CA PHE A 116 -1.55 -6.32 1.00
C PHE A 116 -1.45 -6.98 -0.37
N GLY A 117 -0.31 -6.79 -1.01
CA GLY A 117 0.04 -7.29 -2.33
C GLY A 117 0.86 -6.27 -3.11
N ARG A 118 1.74 -6.76 -3.97
CA ARG A 118 2.52 -5.95 -4.93
C ARG A 118 1.69 -5.73 -6.21
N PRO A 119 2.12 -4.87 -7.15
CA PRO A 119 1.36 -4.60 -8.39
C PRO A 119 0.88 -5.83 -9.15
N VAL A 120 1.70 -6.89 -9.24
CA VAL A 120 1.31 -8.17 -9.88
C VAL A 120 0.08 -8.80 -9.19
N ALA A 121 -0.03 -8.70 -7.87
CA ALA A 121 -1.21 -9.19 -7.16
C ALA A 121 -2.45 -8.32 -7.44
N ALA A 122 -2.27 -7.01 -7.63
CA ALA A 122 -3.36 -6.13 -8.05
C ALA A 122 -3.84 -6.46 -9.48
N GLU A 123 -2.91 -6.67 -10.42
CA GLU A 123 -3.22 -7.03 -11.81
C GLU A 123 -4.00 -8.34 -11.94
N THR A 124 -3.67 -9.32 -11.08
CA THR A 124 -4.26 -10.66 -11.08
C THR A 124 -5.43 -10.84 -10.10
N ALA A 125 -5.95 -9.75 -9.52
CA ALA A 125 -7.03 -9.77 -8.52
C ALA A 125 -6.72 -10.66 -7.31
N LYS A 126 -5.48 -10.67 -6.85
CA LYS A 126 -5.00 -11.48 -5.72
C LYS A 126 -4.61 -10.66 -4.49
N LEU A 127 -5.16 -9.46 -4.37
CA LEU A 127 -4.93 -8.63 -3.18
C LEU A 127 -5.61 -9.25 -1.94
N PHE A 128 -5.02 -9.00 -0.79
CA PHE A 128 -5.69 -9.19 0.50
C PHE A 128 -6.18 -7.83 0.97
N VAL A 129 -7.49 -7.69 1.16
CA VAL A 129 -8.13 -6.45 1.61
C VAL A 129 -8.30 -6.50 3.13
N VAL A 130 -7.85 -5.48 3.84
CA VAL A 130 -8.06 -5.33 5.28
C VAL A 130 -9.08 -4.22 5.49
N ALA A 131 -10.31 -4.58 5.83
CA ALA A 131 -11.43 -3.65 5.90
C ALA A 131 -11.85 -3.35 7.34
N ALA A 132 -12.07 -2.08 7.65
CA ALA A 132 -12.69 -1.62 8.89
C ALA A 132 -13.69 -0.50 8.61
N GLY A 133 -14.82 -0.53 9.32
CA GLY A 133 -15.94 0.38 9.18
C GLY A 133 -17.23 -0.27 9.65
N LEU A 134 -18.38 0.38 9.44
CA LEU A 134 -19.68 -0.22 9.75
C LEU A 134 -19.91 -1.49 8.93
N ALA A 135 -20.45 -2.54 9.55
CA ALA A 135 -20.63 -3.84 8.92
C ALA A 135 -21.43 -3.74 7.60
N GLY A 136 -22.54 -3.01 7.59
CA GLY A 136 -23.35 -2.83 6.38
C GLY A 136 -22.60 -2.11 5.24
N HIS A 137 -21.67 -1.20 5.55
CA HIS A 137 -20.84 -0.55 4.54
C HIS A 137 -19.81 -1.54 3.95
N ILE A 138 -19.22 -2.39 4.80
CA ILE A 138 -18.29 -3.44 4.33
C ILE A 138 -19.04 -4.48 3.49
N ASP A 139 -20.26 -4.89 3.92
CA ASP A 139 -21.11 -5.83 3.16
C ASP A 139 -21.44 -5.30 1.76
N LEU A 140 -21.80 -4.01 1.66
CA LEU A 140 -22.03 -3.34 0.38
C LEU A 140 -20.80 -3.38 -0.55
N CYS A 141 -19.59 -3.21 0.03
CA CYS A 141 -18.34 -3.14 -0.72
C CYS A 141 -17.71 -4.51 -0.98
N GLU A 142 -18.12 -5.59 -0.31
CA GLU A 142 -17.48 -6.90 -0.41
C GLU A 142 -17.40 -7.44 -1.84
N PRO A 143 -18.45 -7.31 -2.70
CA PRO A 143 -18.33 -7.71 -4.11
C PRO A 143 -17.25 -6.93 -4.87
N LEU A 144 -17.06 -5.63 -4.55
CA LEU A 144 -16.02 -4.80 -5.13
C LEU A 144 -14.62 -5.26 -4.66
N PHE A 145 -14.49 -5.57 -3.37
CA PHE A 145 -13.23 -6.08 -2.80
C PHE A 145 -12.85 -7.43 -3.41
N MET A 146 -13.81 -8.33 -3.60
CA MET A 146 -13.58 -9.64 -4.21
C MET A 146 -13.28 -9.57 -5.71
N ALA A 147 -13.72 -8.50 -6.39
CA ALA A 147 -13.31 -8.25 -7.78
C ALA A 147 -11.82 -7.87 -7.91
N MET A 148 -11.21 -7.31 -6.84
CA MET A 148 -9.83 -6.84 -6.82
C MET A 148 -8.89 -7.76 -6.02
N GLY A 149 -9.44 -8.64 -5.20
CA GLY A 149 -8.69 -9.44 -4.24
C GLY A 149 -9.21 -10.86 -4.09
N GLN A 150 -8.48 -11.66 -3.32
CA GLN A 150 -8.80 -13.06 -3.06
C GLN A 150 -9.39 -13.29 -1.66
N ARG A 151 -9.28 -12.31 -0.77
CA ARG A 151 -9.82 -12.41 0.59
C ARG A 151 -9.98 -11.02 1.22
N VAL A 152 -11.05 -10.88 2.01
CA VAL A 152 -11.32 -9.71 2.85
C VAL A 152 -11.16 -10.08 4.31
N PHE A 153 -10.38 -9.31 5.06
CA PHE A 153 -10.25 -9.42 6.51
C PHE A 153 -10.96 -8.23 7.15
N ARG A 154 -12.00 -8.50 7.93
CA ARG A 154 -12.73 -7.48 8.69
C ARG A 154 -12.09 -7.33 10.05
N VAL A 155 -11.54 -6.15 10.35
CA VAL A 155 -10.71 -5.93 11.55
C VAL A 155 -11.34 -5.00 12.59
N GLY A 156 -12.60 -4.62 12.39
CA GLY A 156 -13.36 -3.84 13.38
C GLY A 156 -14.27 -2.78 12.75
N THR A 157 -14.95 -2.05 13.63
CA THR A 157 -15.89 -0.99 13.23
C THR A 157 -15.24 0.39 13.12
N ARG A 158 -14.08 0.60 13.76
CA ARG A 158 -13.29 1.83 13.67
C ARG A 158 -12.40 1.78 12.41
N PRO A 159 -12.62 2.64 11.40
CA PRO A 159 -11.90 2.56 10.13
C PRO A 159 -10.37 2.58 10.27
N SER A 160 -9.82 3.39 11.16
CA SER A 160 -8.37 3.48 11.39
C SER A 160 -7.71 2.18 11.88
N ALA A 161 -8.49 1.20 12.37
CA ALA A 161 -7.97 -0.12 12.74
C ALA A 161 -7.36 -0.85 11.51
N ALA A 162 -7.96 -0.69 10.33
CA ALA A 162 -7.41 -1.26 9.10
C ALA A 162 -6.05 -0.64 8.73
N ASN A 163 -5.91 0.68 8.91
CA ASN A 163 -4.63 1.37 8.68
C ASN A 163 -3.57 0.91 9.67
N LEU A 164 -3.93 0.74 10.95
CA LEU A 164 -3.00 0.24 11.96
C LEU A 164 -2.50 -1.18 11.62
N VAL A 165 -3.39 -2.07 11.19
CA VAL A 165 -3.01 -3.42 10.72
C VAL A 165 -2.10 -3.32 9.49
N LYS A 166 -2.41 -2.45 8.53
CA LYS A 166 -1.58 -2.24 7.33
C LYS A 166 -0.18 -1.73 7.69
N LEU A 167 -0.09 -0.73 8.55
CA LEU A 167 1.17 -0.16 9.00
C LEU A 167 2.02 -1.19 9.77
N SER A 168 1.39 -1.95 10.68
CA SER A 168 2.07 -3.04 11.41
C SER A 168 2.61 -4.10 10.45
N GLY A 169 1.83 -4.49 9.44
CA GLY A 169 2.28 -5.45 8.43
C GLY A 169 3.44 -4.93 7.57
N ASN A 170 3.40 -3.67 7.15
CA ASN A 170 4.51 -3.08 6.38
C ASN A 170 5.78 -2.95 7.24
N PHE A 171 5.66 -2.62 8.54
CA PHE A 171 6.79 -2.67 9.46
C PHE A 171 7.37 -4.08 9.57
N MET A 172 6.54 -5.12 9.72
CA MET A 172 7.02 -6.51 9.78
C MET A 172 7.71 -6.94 8.49
N ILE A 173 7.18 -6.55 7.32
CA ILE A 173 7.82 -6.82 6.03
C ILE A 173 9.20 -6.19 5.98
N MET A 174 9.32 -4.91 6.31
CA MET A 174 10.62 -4.22 6.28
C MET A 174 11.60 -4.77 7.30
N SER A 175 11.13 -5.13 8.51
CA SER A 175 11.98 -5.78 9.51
C SER A 175 12.50 -7.14 9.03
N ALA A 176 11.69 -7.91 8.30
CA ALA A 176 12.12 -9.17 7.70
C ALA A 176 13.15 -8.93 6.58
N VAL A 177 12.95 -7.92 5.73
CA VAL A 177 13.93 -7.55 4.68
C VAL A 177 15.25 -7.10 5.30
N GLU A 178 15.21 -6.28 6.33
CA GLU A 178 16.38 -5.81 7.08
C GLU A 178 17.16 -7.00 7.65
N ALA A 179 16.47 -7.86 8.42
CA ALA A 179 17.09 -9.01 9.03
C ALA A 179 17.69 -10.00 8.01
N MET A 180 17.00 -10.21 6.87
CA MET A 180 17.56 -11.04 5.78
C MET A 180 18.81 -10.42 5.16
N ALA A 181 18.80 -9.11 4.92
CA ALA A 181 19.94 -8.42 4.32
C ALA A 181 21.17 -8.44 5.25
N GLU A 182 20.99 -8.25 6.55
CA GLU A 182 22.05 -8.39 7.55
C GLU A 182 22.59 -9.84 7.59
N ALA A 183 21.70 -10.84 7.65
CA ALA A 183 22.07 -12.24 7.69
C ALA A 183 22.80 -12.67 6.41
N MET A 184 22.33 -12.23 5.23
CA MET A 184 23.00 -12.50 3.96
C MET A 184 24.39 -11.88 3.89
N THR A 185 24.54 -10.64 4.36
CA THR A 185 25.84 -9.95 4.40
C THR A 185 26.81 -10.65 5.36
N LEU A 186 26.34 -11.10 6.51
CA LEU A 186 27.14 -11.86 7.46
C LEU A 186 27.61 -13.20 6.86
N ALA A 187 26.69 -13.95 6.26
CA ALA A 187 26.98 -15.24 5.64
C ALA A 187 28.00 -15.11 4.48
N GLU A 188 27.81 -14.08 3.63
CA GLU A 188 28.72 -13.80 2.50
C GLU A 188 30.14 -13.50 2.97
N LYS A 189 30.31 -12.72 4.05
CA LYS A 189 31.61 -12.50 4.69
C LYS A 189 32.22 -13.77 5.31
N GLY A 190 31.36 -14.71 5.73
CA GLY A 190 31.75 -16.03 6.23
C GLY A 190 31.99 -17.07 5.13
N GLY A 191 31.90 -16.69 3.83
CA GLY A 191 32.11 -17.59 2.71
C GLY A 191 30.90 -18.41 2.29
N VAL A 192 29.68 -18.10 2.78
CA VAL A 192 28.43 -18.73 2.38
C VAL A 192 27.67 -17.79 1.46
N GLY A 193 27.39 -18.23 0.23
CA GLY A 193 26.66 -17.41 -0.75
C GLY A 193 25.24 -17.07 -0.29
N ARG A 194 24.77 -15.87 -0.65
CA ARG A 194 23.43 -15.38 -0.31
C ARG A 194 22.30 -16.32 -0.76
N ALA A 195 22.44 -16.89 -1.99
CA ALA A 195 21.47 -17.85 -2.53
C ALA A 195 21.38 -19.14 -1.72
N THR A 196 22.54 -19.69 -1.32
CA THR A 196 22.60 -20.89 -0.47
C THR A 196 21.97 -20.64 0.90
N LEU A 197 22.23 -19.48 1.52
CA LEU A 197 21.58 -19.11 2.79
C LEU A 197 20.06 -19.04 2.60
N LEU A 198 19.59 -18.37 1.55
CA LEU A 198 18.15 -18.23 1.27
C LEU A 198 17.48 -19.59 1.09
N GLU A 199 18.09 -20.49 0.31
CA GLU A 199 17.59 -21.85 0.08
C GLU A 199 17.42 -22.62 1.41
N VAL A 200 18.43 -22.59 2.27
CA VAL A 200 18.38 -23.26 3.58
C VAL A 200 17.27 -22.67 4.45
N LEU A 201 17.18 -21.34 4.54
CA LEU A 201 16.21 -20.69 5.41
C LEU A 201 14.77 -20.91 4.92
N THR A 202 14.50 -20.72 3.63
CA THR A 202 13.16 -20.88 3.05
C THR A 202 12.71 -22.34 2.96
N GLY A 203 13.66 -23.27 2.82
CA GLY A 203 13.41 -24.70 2.86
C GLY A 203 13.13 -25.25 4.27
N THR A 204 13.29 -24.43 5.33
CA THR A 204 13.11 -24.85 6.73
C THR A 204 12.03 -23.99 7.42
N LEU A 205 12.46 -22.99 8.21
CA LEU A 205 11.56 -22.22 9.10
C LEU A 205 11.02 -20.92 8.46
N PHE A 206 11.64 -20.43 7.39
CA PHE A 206 11.31 -19.14 6.77
C PHE A 206 10.62 -19.29 5.42
N GLY A 207 9.74 -20.29 5.26
CA GLY A 207 9.03 -20.58 4.00
C GLY A 207 7.88 -19.63 3.65
N ALA A 208 7.63 -18.57 4.44
CA ALA A 208 6.54 -17.63 4.15
C ALA A 208 6.85 -16.76 2.90
N PRO A 209 5.82 -16.36 2.11
CA PRO A 209 6.00 -15.62 0.84
C PRO A 209 6.85 -14.35 0.95
N VAL A 210 6.87 -13.68 2.11
CA VAL A 210 7.68 -12.47 2.33
C VAL A 210 9.17 -12.79 2.22
N TYR A 211 9.63 -13.90 2.83
CA TYR A 211 11.04 -14.29 2.79
C TYR A 211 11.46 -14.75 1.40
N GLN A 212 10.62 -15.51 0.70
CA GLN A 212 10.91 -15.93 -0.67
C GLN A 212 11.01 -14.74 -1.62
N THR A 213 9.94 -13.91 -1.65
CA THR A 213 9.86 -12.79 -2.60
C THR A 213 10.97 -11.76 -2.40
N TYR A 214 11.22 -11.35 -1.15
CA TYR A 214 12.26 -10.35 -0.88
C TYR A 214 13.66 -10.96 -0.81
N GLY A 215 13.77 -12.22 -0.43
CA GLY A 215 15.01 -12.95 -0.49
C GLY A 215 15.56 -13.04 -1.91
N ASP A 216 14.72 -13.40 -2.89
CA ASP A 216 15.10 -13.41 -4.33
C ASP A 216 15.54 -12.01 -4.79
N ILE A 217 14.85 -10.95 -4.40
CA ILE A 217 15.23 -9.57 -4.74
C ILE A 217 16.62 -9.22 -4.17
N LEU A 218 16.90 -9.61 -2.93
CA LEU A 218 18.17 -9.36 -2.26
C LEU A 218 19.31 -10.20 -2.85
N VAL A 219 19.06 -11.46 -3.23
CA VAL A 219 20.05 -12.34 -3.85
C VAL A 219 20.45 -11.83 -5.23
N GLU A 220 19.47 -11.41 -6.03
CA GLU A 220 19.65 -10.98 -7.42
C GLU A 220 20.00 -9.49 -7.56
N ASP A 221 20.05 -8.74 -6.46
CA ASP A 221 20.20 -7.28 -6.47
C ASP A 221 19.17 -6.57 -7.37
N ARG A 222 17.96 -7.13 -7.47
CA ARG A 222 16.90 -6.71 -8.39
C ARG A 222 16.07 -5.56 -7.77
N PHE A 223 16.72 -4.43 -7.54
CA PHE A 223 16.10 -3.26 -6.90
C PHE A 223 15.46 -2.30 -7.92
N ARG A 224 15.65 -2.51 -9.22
CA ARG A 224 15.03 -1.72 -10.29
C ARG A 224 14.49 -2.63 -11.40
N PRO A 225 13.29 -2.31 -11.99
CA PRO A 225 12.39 -1.26 -11.53
C PRO A 225 11.77 -1.58 -10.18
N ALA A 226 11.59 -0.56 -9.32
CA ALA A 226 11.04 -0.76 -8.00
C ALA A 226 9.63 -1.36 -8.06
N GLY A 227 9.39 -2.44 -7.32
CA GLY A 227 8.05 -2.94 -7.08
C GLY A 227 7.31 -2.12 -6.02
N PHE A 228 8.08 -1.65 -5.01
CA PHE A 228 7.65 -0.68 -4.02
C PHE A 228 8.80 0.28 -3.72
N ALA A 229 8.68 1.53 -4.14
CA ALA A 229 9.78 2.50 -4.07
C ALA A 229 10.15 2.85 -2.62
N ALA A 230 11.45 3.01 -2.36
CA ALA A 230 11.97 3.31 -1.04
C ALA A 230 11.39 4.57 -0.38
N PRO A 231 11.10 5.68 -1.08
CA PRO A 231 10.41 6.83 -0.49
C PRO A 231 9.01 6.49 0.06
N LEU A 232 8.26 5.62 -0.61
CA LEU A 232 6.96 5.15 -0.10
C LEU A 232 7.14 4.25 1.13
N GLY A 233 8.19 3.42 1.13
CA GLY A 233 8.58 2.63 2.29
C GLY A 233 8.93 3.50 3.49
N LEU A 234 9.75 4.54 3.29
CA LEU A 234 10.10 5.50 4.33
C LEU A 234 8.87 6.26 4.84
N LYS A 235 7.96 6.68 3.93
CA LYS A 235 6.68 7.28 4.31
C LYS A 235 5.89 6.34 5.22
N ASP A 236 5.75 5.07 4.87
CA ASP A 236 5.01 4.09 5.69
C ASP A 236 5.67 3.90 7.07
N MET A 237 7.01 3.83 7.13
CA MET A 237 7.73 3.75 8.41
C MET A 237 7.57 5.02 9.27
N ASN A 238 7.46 6.18 8.66
CA ASN A 238 7.14 7.44 9.38
C ASN A 238 5.70 7.41 9.93
N LEU A 239 4.74 6.84 9.21
CA LEU A 239 3.37 6.64 9.71
C LEU A 239 3.33 5.64 10.88
N VAL A 240 4.15 4.57 10.84
CA VAL A 240 4.32 3.64 11.96
C VAL A 240 4.88 4.37 13.19
N ASP A 241 5.90 5.21 13.01
CA ASP A 241 6.51 6.00 14.09
C ASP A 241 5.51 6.94 14.76
N ALA A 242 4.70 7.62 13.96
CA ALA A 242 3.63 8.49 14.46
C ALA A 242 2.59 7.70 15.28
N ALA A 243 2.16 6.54 14.79
CA ALA A 243 1.21 5.68 15.49
C ALA A 243 1.82 5.10 16.79
N ALA A 244 3.08 4.67 16.75
CA ALA A 244 3.82 4.16 17.91
C ALA A 244 4.00 5.24 18.99
N THR A 245 4.39 6.46 18.59
CA THR A 245 4.53 7.60 19.48
C THR A 245 3.20 7.94 20.17
N ALA A 246 2.10 8.04 19.40
CA ALA A 246 0.77 8.31 19.95
C ALA A 246 0.31 7.25 20.95
N SER A 247 0.68 5.99 20.71
CA SER A 247 0.33 4.84 21.56
C SER A 247 1.38 4.52 22.64
N ARG A 248 2.50 5.26 22.68
CA ARG A 248 3.63 5.04 23.60
C ARG A 248 4.23 3.63 23.50
N VAL A 249 4.31 3.09 22.29
CA VAL A 249 4.89 1.76 22.01
C VAL A 249 6.35 1.95 21.56
N PRO A 250 7.35 1.42 22.31
CA PRO A 250 8.73 1.49 21.87
C PRO A 250 8.98 0.53 20.69
N MET A 251 9.57 1.04 19.61
CA MET A 251 9.84 0.28 18.37
C MET A 251 11.31 0.48 17.92
N PRO A 252 12.31 -0.10 18.63
CA PRO A 252 13.73 0.16 18.33
C PRO A 252 14.14 -0.28 16.91
N VAL A 253 13.63 -1.40 16.40
CA VAL A 253 13.91 -1.89 15.04
C VAL A 253 13.44 -0.90 13.98
N LEU A 254 12.36 -0.16 14.23
CA LEU A 254 11.86 0.86 13.32
C LEU A 254 12.89 1.96 13.03
N GLY A 255 13.65 2.37 14.04
CA GLY A 255 14.73 3.35 13.89
C GLY A 255 15.78 2.90 12.89
N VAL A 256 16.27 1.66 13.05
CA VAL A 256 17.27 1.04 12.14
C VAL A 256 16.76 1.02 10.70
N VAL A 257 15.55 0.48 10.50
CA VAL A 257 14.93 0.40 9.17
C VAL A 257 14.80 1.77 8.50
N ARG A 258 14.36 2.79 9.26
CA ARG A 258 14.21 4.15 8.72
C ARG A 258 15.56 4.76 8.32
N ASP A 259 16.60 4.53 9.08
CA ASP A 259 17.92 5.08 8.80
C ASP A 259 18.55 4.42 7.57
N HIS A 260 18.39 3.11 7.38
CA HIS A 260 18.81 2.42 6.16
C HIS A 260 17.99 2.83 4.93
N LEU A 261 16.67 3.05 5.07
CA LEU A 261 15.86 3.62 3.98
C LEU A 261 16.33 5.02 3.58
N ARG A 262 16.64 5.90 4.54
CA ARG A 262 17.21 7.23 4.27
C ARG A 262 18.56 7.13 3.56
N ALA A 263 19.44 6.24 4.05
CA ALA A 263 20.75 6.04 3.47
C ALA A 263 20.65 5.57 2.01
N VAL A 264 19.81 4.58 1.71
CA VAL A 264 19.67 4.07 0.34
C VAL A 264 19.03 5.10 -0.59
N ILE A 265 18.04 5.87 -0.16
CA ILE A 265 17.47 6.96 -0.95
C ILE A 265 18.51 8.02 -1.27
N ALA A 266 19.32 8.42 -0.29
CA ALA A 266 20.36 9.43 -0.47
C ALA A 266 21.47 8.97 -1.42
N GLN A 267 21.80 7.68 -1.44
CA GLN A 267 22.90 7.11 -2.22
C GLN A 267 22.47 6.64 -3.61
N GLU A 268 21.25 6.09 -3.74
CA GLU A 268 20.75 5.43 -4.95
C GLU A 268 19.65 6.22 -5.67
N GLY A 269 19.04 7.22 -5.02
CA GLY A 269 17.90 7.96 -5.56
C GLY A 269 16.55 7.34 -5.20
N GLU A 270 15.47 7.96 -5.71
CA GLU A 270 14.10 7.67 -5.28
C GLU A 270 13.44 6.50 -6.03
N ASP A 271 14.01 6.06 -7.14
CA ASP A 271 13.45 5.02 -8.02
C ASP A 271 13.82 3.57 -7.61
N ILE A 272 14.55 3.43 -6.50
CA ILE A 272 14.96 2.13 -5.96
C ILE A 272 13.84 1.47 -5.13
N ASP A 273 13.76 0.14 -5.20
CA ASP A 273 12.88 -0.65 -4.31
C ASP A 273 13.31 -0.52 -2.84
N TRP A 274 12.39 -0.55 -1.92
CA TRP A 274 12.70 -0.47 -0.48
C TRP A 274 13.61 -1.59 0.02
N ALA A 275 13.63 -2.76 -0.67
CA ALA A 275 14.59 -3.83 -0.41
C ALA A 275 16.05 -3.42 -0.70
N GLY A 276 16.26 -2.28 -1.37
CA GLY A 276 17.59 -1.68 -1.56
C GLY A 276 18.34 -1.34 -0.26
N VAL A 277 17.68 -1.39 0.91
CA VAL A 277 18.36 -1.31 2.23
C VAL A 277 19.52 -2.30 2.33
N GLY A 278 19.46 -3.45 1.63
CA GLY A 278 20.56 -4.39 1.53
C GLY A 278 21.86 -3.80 0.98
N LEU A 279 21.79 -2.77 0.11
CA LEU A 279 22.96 -2.04 -0.36
C LEU A 279 23.61 -1.22 0.77
N ALA A 280 22.81 -0.51 1.57
CA ALA A 280 23.32 0.28 2.68
C ALA A 280 24.01 -0.61 3.72
N ILE A 281 23.44 -1.77 4.03
CA ILE A 281 24.00 -2.77 4.95
C ILE A 281 25.33 -3.31 4.43
N ARG A 282 25.41 -3.73 3.17
CA ARG A 282 26.63 -4.26 2.55
C ARG A 282 27.76 -3.22 2.53
N ARG A 283 27.43 -1.97 2.18
CA ARG A 283 28.43 -0.87 2.22
C ARG A 283 28.96 -0.65 3.63
N GLY A 284 28.07 -0.65 4.62
CA GLY A 284 28.46 -0.55 6.02
C GLY A 284 29.38 -1.69 6.46
N ALA A 285 29.25 -2.88 5.86
CA ALA A 285 30.09 -4.04 6.10
C ALA A 285 31.35 -4.10 5.21
N GLY A 286 31.53 -3.19 4.24
CA GLY A 286 32.65 -3.20 3.32
C GLY A 286 32.60 -4.35 2.29
N THR A 287 31.40 -4.77 1.88
CA THR A 287 31.17 -5.83 0.87
C THR A 287 30.39 -5.31 -0.34
N GLY A 288 30.23 -4.01 -0.50
CA GLY A 288 29.49 -3.35 -1.58
C GLY A 288 30.39 -2.78 -2.66
#